data_cdf228968cc2b01a82331b1bb6537445
#
_entry.id   cdf228968cc2b01a82331b1bb6537445
#
_cell.length_a   1.000
_cell.length_b   1.000
_cell.length_c   1.000
_cell.angle_alpha   90.00
_cell.angle_beta   90.00
_cell.angle_gamma   90.00
#
_symmetry.space_group_name_H-M   'P 1'
#
loop_
_entity.id
_entity.type
_entity.pdbx_description
1 polymer ?
#
loop_
_entity_poly.entity_id
_entity_poly.type
_entity_poly.pdbx_seq_one_letter_code
_entity_poly.pdbx_strand_id
1 'polypeptide(L)'
;MREKITLGIETSCDETSAAVLRGTRELLSCVTATQIPIHRKYGGVVPEIASRNHILSILPVVDRAVKEAGIELSDINQVAVTYGPGLVGALLVGVSAAKSLAFSLGVPLIGVNHLEGHIFANFLETKDLTPPFMALVDVADYDTFRQLGKTRDDAAGEAFDKVARVMGLPYPGGAEIDKLAREGNAAAIDFPRALAQEGNYEFSFSGLKSAVLNYINSEKMKGHELHRADIAASFQSAVVEVLVHKAFEAIREAGRDTLVLAGGVAANAALENRLRETAVERGIRYLYPSPRLCTDNAAMIACRGAYQAAAGHYSDLYLNAVPGLDFVSE
;
A
#
# COMPACT_ATOMS: atom_id res chain seq x y z
N MET A 1 -4.00 -27.86 18.72
CA MET A 1 -4.25 -26.51 19.29
C MET A 1 -5.28 -25.81 18.39
N ARG A 2 -6.27 -25.10 18.94
CA ARG A 2 -7.15 -24.27 18.12
C ARG A 2 -6.30 -23.16 17.47
N GLU A 3 -6.55 -22.88 16.20
CA GLU A 3 -5.89 -21.76 15.52
C GLU A 3 -6.28 -20.44 16.19
N LYS A 4 -5.30 -19.56 16.40
CA LYS A 4 -5.53 -18.26 17.05
C LYS A 4 -6.36 -17.35 16.16
N ILE A 5 -7.21 -16.53 16.78
CA ILE A 5 -7.97 -15.48 16.14
C ILE A 5 -7.25 -14.14 16.36
N THR A 6 -6.91 -13.49 15.26
CA THR A 6 -6.25 -12.17 15.25
C THR A 6 -7.24 -11.10 14.80
N LEU A 7 -7.41 -10.05 15.60
CA LEU A 7 -8.04 -8.81 15.17
C LEU A 7 -6.97 -7.87 14.61
N GLY A 8 -7.08 -7.50 13.34
CA GLY A 8 -6.24 -6.47 12.71
C GLY A 8 -6.93 -5.13 12.68
N ILE A 9 -6.18 -4.05 12.87
CA ILE A 9 -6.64 -2.66 12.82
C ILE A 9 -5.70 -1.84 11.93
N GLU A 10 -6.26 -1.11 10.95
CA GLU A 10 -5.55 -0.23 10.03
C GLU A 10 -6.18 1.17 10.06
N THR A 11 -5.36 2.19 10.31
CA THR A 11 -5.77 3.61 10.31
C THR A 11 -4.65 4.54 9.85
N SER A 12 -3.69 4.10 9.05
CA SER A 12 -2.48 4.89 8.74
C SER A 12 -2.72 6.13 7.89
N CYS A 13 -3.79 6.16 7.09
CA CYS A 13 -4.08 7.25 6.15
C CYS A 13 -5.55 7.69 6.19
N ASP A 14 -6.35 7.34 5.19
CA ASP A 14 -7.76 7.76 5.07
C ASP A 14 -8.76 6.58 5.07
N GLU A 15 -8.27 5.36 5.37
CA GLU A 15 -9.08 4.18 5.54
C GLU A 15 -9.12 3.76 7.02
N THR A 16 -10.32 3.61 7.60
CA THR A 16 -10.50 2.95 8.89
C THR A 16 -10.89 1.51 8.61
N SER A 17 -10.04 0.56 8.94
CA SER A 17 -10.31 -0.86 8.65
C SER A 17 -10.10 -1.74 9.88
N ALA A 18 -10.94 -2.78 10.01
CA ALA A 18 -10.77 -3.88 10.95
C ALA A 18 -11.02 -5.21 10.25
N ALA A 19 -10.24 -6.22 10.60
CA ALA A 19 -10.34 -7.55 10.03
C ALA A 19 -10.14 -8.62 11.09
N VAL A 20 -10.81 -9.75 10.91
CA VAL A 20 -10.64 -10.94 11.74
C VAL A 20 -10.02 -12.05 10.91
N LEU A 21 -8.92 -12.59 11.40
CA LEU A 21 -8.17 -13.65 10.76
C LEU A 21 -8.06 -14.87 11.68
N ARG A 22 -8.27 -16.07 11.14
CA ARG A 22 -7.99 -17.34 11.82
C ARG A 22 -6.67 -17.93 11.33
N GLY A 23 -5.83 -18.36 12.27
CA GLY A 23 -4.48 -18.79 11.95
C GLY A 23 -3.66 -17.65 11.34
N THR A 24 -2.94 -17.92 10.26
CA THR A 24 -2.11 -16.91 9.57
C THR A 24 -2.66 -16.46 8.21
N ARG A 25 -3.67 -17.16 7.65
CA ARG A 25 -4.12 -16.92 6.25
C ARG A 25 -5.63 -17.02 6.02
N GLU A 26 -6.42 -17.49 6.99
CA GLU A 26 -7.88 -17.60 6.80
C GLU A 26 -8.57 -16.31 7.21
N LEU A 27 -8.93 -15.50 6.23
CA LEU A 27 -9.66 -14.25 6.45
C LEU A 27 -11.14 -14.56 6.70
N LEU A 28 -11.63 -14.23 7.90
CA LEU A 28 -13.03 -14.41 8.28
C LEU A 28 -13.86 -13.17 7.92
N SER A 29 -13.30 -11.98 8.13
CA SER A 29 -13.96 -10.71 7.80
C SER A 29 -12.93 -9.62 7.55
N CYS A 30 -13.31 -8.61 6.73
CA CYS A 30 -12.55 -7.37 6.57
C CYS A 30 -13.53 -6.25 6.26
N VAL A 31 -13.65 -5.30 7.16
CA VAL A 31 -14.55 -4.14 7.05
C VAL A 31 -13.72 -2.88 6.95
N THR A 32 -13.97 -2.08 5.92
CA THR A 32 -13.27 -0.80 5.69
C THR A 32 -14.29 0.32 5.53
N ALA A 33 -14.07 1.41 6.25
CA ALA A 33 -14.78 2.68 6.10
C ALA A 33 -13.83 3.69 5.45
N THR A 34 -14.09 4.01 4.18
CA THR A 34 -13.27 4.94 3.40
C THR A 34 -13.67 6.39 3.62
N GLN A 35 -12.67 7.27 3.69
CA GLN A 35 -12.84 8.71 3.75
C GLN A 35 -12.66 9.41 2.39
N ILE A 36 -12.46 8.66 1.30
CA ILE A 36 -12.31 9.19 -0.05
C ILE A 36 -13.39 10.24 -0.40
N PRO A 37 -14.71 10.03 -0.13
CA PRO A 37 -15.74 11.03 -0.44
C PRO A 37 -15.55 12.35 0.31
N ILE A 38 -14.95 12.33 1.50
CA ILE A 38 -14.65 13.51 2.31
C ILE A 38 -13.45 14.23 1.70
N HIS A 39 -12.35 13.51 1.48
CA HIS A 39 -11.09 14.07 1.00
C HIS A 39 -11.14 14.53 -0.46
N ARG A 40 -12.03 13.95 -1.28
CA ARG A 40 -12.29 14.40 -2.65
C ARG A 40 -12.62 15.89 -2.73
N LYS A 41 -13.32 16.45 -1.75
CA LYS A 41 -13.67 17.88 -1.68
C LYS A 41 -12.45 18.79 -1.53
N TYR A 42 -11.35 18.24 -1.00
CA TYR A 42 -10.09 18.97 -0.77
C TYR A 42 -9.02 18.65 -1.82
N GLY A 43 -9.33 17.71 -2.73
CA GLY A 43 -8.40 17.26 -3.76
C GLY A 43 -7.22 16.45 -3.20
N GLY A 44 -7.39 15.77 -2.07
CA GLY A 44 -6.41 14.89 -1.42
C GLY A 44 -6.61 14.83 0.09
N VAL A 45 -5.88 13.96 0.76
CA VAL A 45 -6.00 13.71 2.19
C VAL A 45 -5.62 14.94 3.01
N VAL A 46 -6.48 15.28 3.98
CA VAL A 46 -6.23 16.30 5.00
C VAL A 46 -6.03 15.60 6.34
N PRO A 47 -4.80 15.56 6.88
CA PRO A 47 -4.45 14.71 8.03
C PRO A 47 -5.33 14.91 9.27
N GLU A 48 -5.68 16.14 9.61
CA GLU A 48 -6.52 16.42 10.77
C GLU A 48 -7.97 15.97 10.57
N ILE A 49 -8.50 16.09 9.37
CA ILE A 49 -9.84 15.56 9.04
C ILE A 49 -9.82 14.03 9.10
N ALA A 50 -8.76 13.39 8.58
CA ALA A 50 -8.61 11.95 8.65
C ALA A 50 -8.62 11.46 10.09
N SER A 51 -7.82 12.05 10.96
CA SER A 51 -7.74 11.68 12.39
C SER A 51 -9.09 11.74 13.08
N ARG A 52 -9.85 12.82 12.88
CA ARG A 52 -11.19 13.00 13.48
C ARG A 52 -12.20 11.97 13.01
N ASN A 53 -12.16 11.62 11.72
CA ASN A 53 -13.07 10.60 11.19
C ASN A 53 -12.71 9.19 11.67
N HIS A 54 -11.43 8.87 11.87
CA HIS A 54 -11.02 7.59 12.47
C HIS A 54 -11.62 7.42 13.86
N ILE A 55 -11.64 8.47 14.70
CA ILE A 55 -12.24 8.41 16.05
C ILE A 55 -13.72 8.00 15.98
N LEU A 56 -14.46 8.52 15.01
CA LEU A 56 -15.88 8.20 14.83
C LEU A 56 -16.12 6.79 14.27
N SER A 57 -15.18 6.29 13.47
CA SER A 57 -15.37 5.07 12.68
C SER A 57 -14.81 3.82 13.35
N ILE A 58 -13.78 3.95 14.21
CA ILE A 58 -12.98 2.79 14.66
C ILE A 58 -13.82 1.73 15.41
N LEU A 59 -14.64 2.14 16.38
CA LEU A 59 -15.44 1.19 17.15
C LEU A 59 -16.55 0.54 16.30
N PRO A 60 -17.35 1.31 15.51
CA PRO A 60 -18.31 0.71 14.58
C PRO A 60 -17.69 -0.28 13.59
N VAL A 61 -16.51 0.01 13.08
CA VAL A 61 -15.81 -0.86 12.11
C VAL A 61 -15.33 -2.15 12.78
N VAL A 62 -14.76 -2.05 13.98
CA VAL A 62 -14.36 -3.24 14.78
C VAL A 62 -15.57 -4.11 15.13
N ASP A 63 -16.65 -3.52 15.67
CA ASP A 63 -17.88 -4.24 16.03
C ASP A 63 -18.45 -4.99 14.81
N ARG A 64 -18.49 -4.30 13.66
CA ARG A 64 -18.96 -4.90 12.42
C ARG A 64 -18.05 -6.04 11.94
N ALA A 65 -16.73 -5.89 12.00
CA ALA A 65 -15.79 -6.93 11.60
C ALA A 65 -15.93 -8.19 12.45
N VAL A 66 -16.10 -8.06 13.76
CA VAL A 66 -16.34 -9.18 14.70
C VAL A 66 -17.65 -9.88 14.36
N LYS A 67 -18.74 -9.13 14.15
CA LYS A 67 -20.05 -9.68 13.78
C LYS A 67 -20.04 -10.41 12.43
N GLU A 68 -19.41 -9.82 11.41
CA GLU A 68 -19.29 -10.45 10.08
C GLU A 68 -18.41 -11.71 10.11
N ALA A 69 -17.44 -11.80 11.03
CA ALA A 69 -16.65 -13.01 11.28
C ALA A 69 -17.44 -14.12 11.96
N GLY A 70 -18.63 -13.84 12.51
CA GLY A 70 -19.46 -14.81 13.24
C GLY A 70 -18.84 -15.26 14.57
N ILE A 71 -18.10 -14.37 15.24
CA ILE A 71 -17.45 -14.63 16.53
C ILE A 71 -17.87 -13.59 17.56
N GLU A 72 -17.55 -13.86 18.83
CA GLU A 72 -17.65 -12.89 19.92
C GLU A 72 -16.30 -12.18 20.14
N LEU A 73 -16.34 -10.99 20.72
CA LEU A 73 -15.11 -10.22 21.02
C LEU A 73 -14.16 -10.99 21.95
N SER A 74 -14.71 -11.83 22.84
CA SER A 74 -13.96 -12.71 23.74
C SER A 74 -13.21 -13.87 23.04
N ASP A 75 -13.52 -14.16 21.79
CA ASP A 75 -12.83 -15.21 21.02
C ASP A 75 -11.50 -14.72 20.45
N ILE A 76 -11.26 -13.39 20.44
CA ILE A 76 -10.01 -12.80 19.96
C ILE A 76 -8.88 -13.21 20.89
N ASN A 77 -7.77 -13.70 20.29
CA ASN A 77 -6.61 -14.17 21.01
C ASN A 77 -5.42 -13.20 20.95
N GLN A 78 -5.44 -12.24 20.04
CA GLN A 78 -4.41 -11.22 19.85
C GLN A 78 -4.92 -10.06 19.00
N VAL A 79 -4.35 -8.86 19.20
CA VAL A 79 -4.68 -7.64 18.45
C VAL A 79 -3.45 -7.14 17.71
N ALA A 80 -3.54 -7.00 16.40
CA ALA A 80 -2.51 -6.43 15.54
C ALA A 80 -2.94 -5.03 15.07
N VAL A 81 -2.02 -4.07 15.04
CA VAL A 81 -2.33 -2.71 14.63
C VAL A 81 -1.17 -2.09 13.87
N THR A 82 -1.47 -1.31 12.85
CA THR A 82 -0.48 -0.48 12.17
C THR A 82 -0.02 0.63 13.12
N TYR A 83 1.30 0.67 13.38
CA TYR A 83 1.89 1.73 14.19
C TYR A 83 2.78 2.69 13.40
N GLY A 84 3.02 2.41 12.12
CA GLY A 84 3.79 3.21 11.16
C GLY A 84 4.18 2.42 9.92
N PRO A 85 4.67 3.12 8.88
CA PRO A 85 4.55 4.57 8.70
C PRO A 85 3.12 5.04 8.42
N GLY A 86 2.88 6.37 8.49
CA GLY A 86 1.57 6.96 8.19
C GLY A 86 1.32 8.32 8.86
N LEU A 87 0.10 8.81 8.78
CA LEU A 87 -0.30 10.08 9.38
C LEU A 87 -0.38 9.94 10.91
N VAL A 88 0.40 10.74 11.65
CA VAL A 88 0.55 10.59 13.11
C VAL A 88 -0.78 10.57 13.86
N GLY A 89 -1.68 11.49 13.56
CA GLY A 89 -2.99 11.56 14.24
C GLY A 89 -3.89 10.37 13.92
N ALA A 90 -3.82 9.87 12.70
CA ALA A 90 -4.57 8.69 12.25
C ALA A 90 -4.03 7.41 12.93
N LEU A 91 -2.71 7.20 12.91
CA LEU A 91 -2.03 6.10 13.60
C LEU A 91 -2.34 6.08 15.11
N LEU A 92 -2.33 7.25 15.77
CA LEU A 92 -2.63 7.35 17.21
C LEU A 92 -4.03 6.84 17.55
N VAL A 93 -5.02 7.03 16.68
CA VAL A 93 -6.38 6.50 16.90
C VAL A 93 -6.37 4.98 16.89
N GLY A 94 -5.79 4.36 15.87
CA GLY A 94 -5.68 2.90 15.75
C GLY A 94 -4.91 2.28 16.90
N VAL A 95 -3.72 2.81 17.20
CA VAL A 95 -2.85 2.33 18.28
C VAL A 95 -3.56 2.43 19.64
N SER A 96 -4.26 3.55 19.92
CA SER A 96 -4.99 3.70 21.18
C SER A 96 -6.15 2.73 21.30
N ALA A 97 -6.91 2.52 20.23
CA ALA A 97 -8.01 1.56 20.19
C ALA A 97 -7.50 0.12 20.39
N ALA A 98 -6.42 -0.25 19.68
CA ALA A 98 -5.82 -1.58 19.79
C ALA A 98 -5.26 -1.87 21.20
N LYS A 99 -4.58 -0.90 21.81
CA LYS A 99 -4.13 -1.00 23.21
C LYS A 99 -5.29 -1.23 24.18
N SER A 100 -6.35 -0.44 24.03
CA SER A 100 -7.52 -0.53 24.88
C SER A 100 -8.21 -1.90 24.77
N LEU A 101 -8.34 -2.40 23.55
CA LEU A 101 -8.90 -3.72 23.27
C LEU A 101 -8.00 -4.84 23.82
N ALA A 102 -6.71 -4.82 23.53
CA ALA A 102 -5.76 -5.81 24.00
C ALA A 102 -5.72 -5.87 25.54
N PHE A 103 -5.69 -4.70 26.19
CA PHE A 103 -5.72 -4.61 27.65
C PHE A 103 -7.03 -5.16 28.24
N SER A 104 -8.18 -4.75 27.69
CA SER A 104 -9.50 -5.17 28.19
C SER A 104 -9.77 -6.68 28.01
N LEU A 105 -9.26 -7.26 26.93
CA LEU A 105 -9.39 -8.68 26.62
C LEU A 105 -8.31 -9.54 27.29
N GLY A 106 -7.26 -8.92 27.84
CA GLY A 106 -6.11 -9.63 28.39
C GLY A 106 -5.31 -10.42 27.36
N VAL A 107 -5.24 -9.92 26.12
CA VAL A 107 -4.56 -10.59 25.00
C VAL A 107 -3.33 -9.80 24.54
N PRO A 108 -2.35 -10.44 23.86
CA PRO A 108 -1.18 -9.78 23.32
C PRO A 108 -1.52 -8.69 22.29
N LEU A 109 -0.71 -7.63 22.30
CA LEU A 109 -0.69 -6.56 21.30
C LEU A 109 0.49 -6.77 20.33
N ILE A 110 0.29 -6.46 19.05
CA ILE A 110 1.30 -6.60 18.02
C ILE A 110 1.31 -5.31 17.18
N GLY A 111 2.43 -4.57 17.20
CA GLY A 111 2.67 -3.47 16.28
C GLY A 111 3.12 -4.00 14.92
N VAL A 112 2.48 -3.56 13.86
CA VAL A 112 2.77 -3.98 12.49
C VAL A 112 3.23 -2.79 11.67
N ASN A 113 4.32 -2.98 10.92
CA ASN A 113 4.73 -2.01 9.90
C ASN A 113 3.76 -2.07 8.72
N HIS A 114 3.22 -0.93 8.31
CA HIS A 114 2.24 -0.80 7.23
C HIS A 114 2.74 -1.41 5.90
N LEU A 115 4.00 -1.17 5.55
CA LEU A 115 4.59 -1.69 4.31
C LEU A 115 4.77 -3.21 4.34
N GLU A 116 5.13 -3.78 5.49
CA GLU A 116 5.14 -5.23 5.69
C GLU A 116 3.73 -5.81 5.53
N GLY A 117 2.72 -5.10 6.04
CA GLY A 117 1.31 -5.48 5.85
C GLY A 117 0.99 -5.66 4.37
N HIS A 118 1.31 -4.68 3.52
CA HIS A 118 1.07 -4.77 2.08
C HIS A 118 1.73 -5.99 1.42
N ILE A 119 2.96 -6.34 1.81
CA ILE A 119 3.62 -7.55 1.32
C ILE A 119 2.82 -8.79 1.75
N PHE A 120 2.39 -8.83 3.01
CA PHE A 120 1.67 -9.97 3.59
C PHE A 120 0.23 -10.12 3.09
N ALA A 121 -0.36 -9.12 2.46
CA ALA A 121 -1.65 -9.24 1.78
C ALA A 121 -1.68 -10.38 0.75
N ASN A 122 -0.54 -10.65 0.09
CA ASN A 122 -0.41 -11.73 -0.88
C ASN A 122 -0.57 -13.12 -0.28
N PHE A 123 -0.22 -13.32 1.00
CA PHE A 123 -0.37 -14.62 1.68
C PHE A 123 -1.84 -14.99 1.93
N LEU A 124 -2.76 -14.02 1.91
CA LEU A 124 -4.19 -14.27 2.12
C LEU A 124 -4.83 -15.01 0.94
N GLU A 125 -4.36 -14.77 -0.27
CA GLU A 125 -4.92 -15.36 -1.49
C GLU A 125 -4.02 -16.43 -2.11
N THR A 126 -2.71 -16.35 -1.90
CA THR A 126 -1.73 -17.31 -2.45
C THR A 126 -1.26 -18.27 -1.37
N LYS A 127 -1.96 -19.38 -1.21
CA LYS A 127 -1.71 -20.35 -0.12
C LYS A 127 -0.34 -21.02 -0.20
N ASP A 128 0.23 -21.16 -1.37
CA ASP A 128 1.54 -21.77 -1.64
C ASP A 128 2.69 -20.78 -1.70
N LEU A 129 2.44 -19.48 -1.48
CA LEU A 129 3.48 -18.49 -1.37
C LEU A 129 4.31 -18.73 -0.10
N THR A 130 5.61 -18.84 -0.30
CA THR A 130 6.62 -18.94 0.77
C THR A 130 7.83 -18.09 0.40
N PRO A 131 8.55 -17.50 1.35
CA PRO A 131 9.85 -16.90 1.08
C PRO A 131 10.83 -17.97 0.53
N PRO A 132 11.87 -17.56 -0.23
CA PRO A 132 12.20 -16.18 -0.57
C PRO A 132 11.48 -15.68 -1.85
N PHE A 133 11.18 -14.37 -1.91
CA PHE A 133 10.63 -13.71 -3.09
C PHE A 133 10.97 -12.21 -3.11
N MET A 134 10.69 -11.52 -4.24
CA MET A 134 10.96 -10.10 -4.42
C MET A 134 9.66 -9.28 -4.45
N ALA A 135 9.64 -8.16 -3.70
CA ALA A 135 8.59 -7.15 -3.73
C ALA A 135 9.18 -5.71 -3.79
N LEU A 136 10.31 -5.49 -4.51
CA LEU A 136 11.27 -4.37 -4.34
C LEU A 136 11.86 -4.31 -2.92
N VAL A 137 11.42 -5.21 -2.10
CA VAL A 137 11.99 -5.66 -0.85
C VAL A 137 12.34 -7.13 -1.06
N ASP A 138 13.56 -7.51 -0.81
CA ASP A 138 13.97 -8.91 -0.84
C ASP A 138 13.47 -9.57 0.45
N VAL A 139 12.45 -10.40 0.33
CA VAL A 139 11.83 -11.14 1.43
C VAL A 139 12.55 -12.49 1.49
N ALA A 140 13.57 -12.57 2.33
CA ALA A 140 14.39 -13.77 2.48
C ALA A 140 13.70 -14.83 3.34
N ASP A 141 12.95 -14.39 4.37
CA ASP A 141 12.14 -15.23 5.25
C ASP A 141 10.94 -14.41 5.76
N TYR A 142 10.03 -15.01 6.52
CA TYR A 142 8.83 -14.35 7.06
C TYR A 142 9.11 -13.14 7.96
N ASP A 143 10.29 -13.07 8.57
CA ASP A 143 10.73 -11.97 9.44
C ASP A 143 12.06 -11.33 8.97
N THR A 144 12.57 -11.71 7.79
CA THR A 144 13.83 -11.18 7.25
C THR A 144 13.58 -10.47 5.93
N PHE A 145 13.74 -9.15 5.96
CA PHE A 145 13.49 -8.27 4.83
C PHE A 145 14.73 -7.43 4.54
N ARG A 146 15.05 -7.26 3.27
CA ARG A 146 16.08 -6.32 2.81
C ARG A 146 15.46 -5.34 1.84
N GLN A 147 15.29 -4.10 2.27
CA GLN A 147 14.85 -3.02 1.40
C GLN A 147 15.97 -2.69 0.40
N LEU A 148 15.72 -2.88 -0.90
CA LEU A 148 16.69 -2.60 -1.95
C LEU A 148 16.68 -1.14 -2.33
N GLY A 149 15.49 -0.52 -2.37
CA GLY A 149 15.34 0.87 -2.71
C GLY A 149 14.11 1.51 -2.08
N LYS A 150 14.13 2.82 -1.99
CA LYS A 150 13.01 3.64 -1.56
C LYS A 150 12.90 4.90 -2.41
N THR A 151 11.77 5.58 -2.35
CA THR A 151 11.70 6.89 -3.00
C THR A 151 12.48 7.93 -2.18
N ARG A 152 13.12 8.86 -2.88
CA ARG A 152 13.81 10.03 -2.28
C ARG A 152 12.85 11.17 -1.99
N ASP A 153 11.67 11.12 -2.58
CA ASP A 153 10.66 12.19 -2.50
C ASP A 153 9.24 11.60 -2.48
N ASP A 154 8.41 11.91 -3.44
CA ASP A 154 7.02 11.44 -3.50
C ASP A 154 6.96 9.91 -3.72
N ALA A 155 6.05 9.23 -3.02
CA ALA A 155 5.68 7.87 -3.39
C ALA A 155 5.00 7.86 -4.79
N ALA A 156 5.07 6.72 -5.49
CA ALA A 156 4.47 6.63 -6.83
C ALA A 156 2.98 6.99 -6.82
N GLY A 157 2.19 6.47 -5.87
CA GLY A 157 0.77 6.81 -5.72
C GLY A 157 0.54 8.31 -5.47
N GLU A 158 1.36 8.90 -4.61
CA GLU A 158 1.32 10.34 -4.33
C GLU A 158 1.66 11.17 -5.58
N ALA A 159 2.59 10.71 -6.42
CA ALA A 159 2.90 11.35 -7.69
C ALA A 159 1.69 11.32 -8.64
N PHE A 160 0.97 10.20 -8.72
CA PHE A 160 -0.29 10.12 -9.47
C PHE A 160 -1.33 11.12 -8.97
N ASP A 161 -1.55 11.23 -7.66
CA ASP A 161 -2.52 12.16 -7.08
C ASP A 161 -2.13 13.63 -7.34
N LYS A 162 -0.84 13.96 -7.22
CA LYS A 162 -0.33 15.31 -7.49
C LYS A 162 -0.46 15.69 -8.96
N VAL A 163 -0.17 14.78 -9.88
CA VAL A 163 -0.32 15.01 -11.33
C VAL A 163 -1.80 15.12 -11.70
N ALA A 164 -2.65 14.25 -11.19
CA ALA A 164 -4.09 14.32 -11.37
C ALA A 164 -4.64 15.69 -10.95
N ARG A 165 -4.24 16.20 -9.79
CA ARG A 165 -4.61 17.54 -9.31
C ARG A 165 -4.17 18.64 -10.29
N VAL A 166 -2.92 18.60 -10.80
CA VAL A 166 -2.42 19.55 -11.80
C VAL A 166 -3.26 19.49 -13.08
N MET A 167 -3.71 18.31 -13.46
CA MET A 167 -4.59 18.09 -14.61
C MET A 167 -6.05 18.43 -14.34
N GLY A 168 -6.44 18.81 -13.10
CA GLY A 168 -7.82 19.07 -12.72
C GLY A 168 -8.70 17.82 -12.69
N LEU A 169 -8.11 16.65 -12.39
CA LEU A 169 -8.81 15.39 -12.17
C LEU A 169 -9.19 15.24 -10.68
N PRO A 170 -10.25 14.51 -10.36
CA PRO A 170 -10.65 14.29 -8.98
C PRO A 170 -9.72 13.33 -8.23
N TYR A 171 -9.80 13.35 -6.91
CA TYR A 171 -9.17 12.36 -6.03
C TYR A 171 -10.04 11.08 -5.90
N PRO A 172 -9.45 9.87 -5.87
CA PRO A 172 -8.03 9.52 -5.95
C PRO A 172 -7.49 9.60 -7.40
N GLY A 173 -6.35 10.28 -7.55
CA GLY A 173 -5.80 10.63 -8.86
C GLY A 173 -5.30 9.43 -9.66
N GLY A 174 -4.78 8.40 -8.99
CA GLY A 174 -4.26 7.21 -9.65
C GLY A 174 -5.29 6.52 -10.54
N ALA A 175 -6.51 6.32 -10.04
CA ALA A 175 -7.60 5.70 -10.79
C ALA A 175 -8.06 6.57 -11.98
N GLU A 176 -8.12 7.89 -11.80
CA GLU A 176 -8.54 8.82 -12.84
C GLU A 176 -7.49 8.93 -13.96
N ILE A 177 -6.19 8.94 -13.61
CA ILE A 177 -5.11 8.90 -14.61
C ILE A 177 -5.14 7.57 -15.37
N ASP A 178 -5.24 6.43 -14.70
CA ASP A 178 -5.30 5.11 -15.34
C ASP A 178 -6.46 5.02 -16.34
N LYS A 179 -7.63 5.54 -15.95
CA LYS A 179 -8.80 5.58 -16.85
C LYS A 179 -8.55 6.45 -18.07
N LEU A 180 -8.05 7.67 -17.86
CA LEU A 180 -7.82 8.64 -18.94
C LEU A 180 -6.69 8.21 -19.88
N ALA A 181 -5.65 7.58 -19.34
CA ALA A 181 -4.50 7.10 -20.10
C ALA A 181 -4.85 6.04 -21.15
N ARG A 182 -5.93 5.29 -20.96
CA ARG A 182 -6.41 4.28 -21.94
C ARG A 182 -6.87 4.88 -23.26
N GLU A 183 -7.22 6.17 -23.27
CA GLU A 183 -7.68 6.90 -24.44
C GLU A 183 -6.56 7.68 -25.14
N GLY A 184 -5.35 7.70 -24.53
CA GLY A 184 -4.22 8.49 -24.96
C GLY A 184 -3.08 7.69 -25.59
N ASN A 185 -2.16 8.43 -26.22
CA ASN A 185 -0.92 7.89 -26.78
C ASN A 185 0.23 8.03 -25.78
N ALA A 186 0.74 6.92 -25.26
CA ALA A 186 1.83 6.89 -24.30
C ALA A 186 3.18 7.43 -24.85
N ALA A 187 3.34 7.47 -26.17
CA ALA A 187 4.54 8.00 -26.84
C ALA A 187 4.41 9.46 -27.28
N ALA A 188 3.29 10.14 -26.97
CA ALA A 188 3.06 11.51 -27.42
C ALA A 188 4.01 12.53 -26.76
N ILE A 189 4.42 12.30 -25.51
CA ILE A 189 5.25 13.21 -24.74
C ILE A 189 6.37 12.42 -24.06
N ASP A 190 7.61 12.79 -24.32
CA ASP A 190 8.77 12.16 -23.69
C ASP A 190 9.05 12.79 -22.31
N PHE A 191 8.35 12.28 -21.28
CA PHE A 191 8.61 12.68 -19.90
C PHE A 191 9.86 11.99 -19.33
N PRO A 192 10.59 12.62 -18.38
CA PRO A 192 11.83 12.07 -17.85
C PRO A 192 11.60 10.78 -17.03
N ARG A 193 12.55 9.84 -17.14
CA ARG A 193 12.66 8.61 -16.33
C ARG A 193 13.78 8.82 -15.32
N ALA A 194 13.45 9.41 -14.18
CA ALA A 194 14.44 9.71 -13.16
C ALA A 194 15.06 8.45 -12.55
N LEU A 195 16.38 8.51 -12.27
CA LEU A 195 17.15 7.45 -11.63
C LEU A 195 17.08 6.09 -12.34
N ALA A 196 16.86 6.05 -13.66
CA ALA A 196 16.76 4.81 -14.44
C ALA A 196 18.12 4.12 -14.67
N GLN A 197 19.17 4.47 -13.92
CA GLN A 197 20.52 3.91 -14.04
C GLN A 197 20.58 2.50 -13.41
N GLU A 198 21.34 1.60 -14.02
CA GLU A 198 21.58 0.25 -13.49
C GLU A 198 22.19 0.28 -12.07
N GLY A 199 21.80 -0.68 -11.23
CA GLY A 199 22.28 -0.80 -9.85
C GLY A 199 21.75 0.26 -8.87
N ASN A 200 20.88 1.16 -9.31
CA ASN A 200 20.22 2.16 -8.46
C ASN A 200 18.74 1.81 -8.30
N TYR A 201 18.36 1.32 -7.12
CA TYR A 201 16.97 0.96 -6.79
C TYR A 201 16.16 2.07 -6.15
N GLU A 202 16.72 3.26 -5.98
CA GLU A 202 15.97 4.41 -5.47
C GLU A 202 15.06 5.01 -6.53
N PHE A 203 13.96 5.63 -6.10
CA PHE A 203 13.00 6.30 -6.97
C PHE A 203 12.97 7.80 -6.71
N SER A 204 12.51 8.56 -7.70
CA SER A 204 12.19 9.99 -7.58
C SER A 204 11.10 10.33 -8.58
N PHE A 205 9.97 10.81 -8.08
CA PHE A 205 8.81 11.18 -8.90
C PHE A 205 8.48 12.68 -8.86
N SER A 206 9.08 13.46 -7.96
CA SER A 206 8.83 14.90 -7.85
C SER A 206 9.26 15.65 -9.11
N GLY A 207 10.38 15.24 -9.72
CA GLY A 207 10.85 15.78 -11.00
C GLY A 207 9.89 15.52 -12.16
N LEU A 208 9.29 14.34 -12.19
CA LEU A 208 8.29 13.97 -13.20
C LEU A 208 7.02 14.82 -13.08
N LYS A 209 6.52 15.05 -11.84
CA LYS A 209 5.41 15.99 -11.60
C LYS A 209 5.72 17.38 -12.14
N SER A 210 6.92 17.88 -11.87
CA SER A 210 7.35 19.21 -12.34
C SER A 210 7.42 19.27 -13.88
N ALA A 211 7.88 18.19 -14.53
CA ALA A 211 7.92 18.09 -15.98
C ALA A 211 6.51 18.15 -16.60
N VAL A 212 5.53 17.43 -16.00
CA VAL A 212 4.13 17.49 -16.44
C VAL A 212 3.55 18.89 -16.28
N LEU A 213 3.78 19.55 -15.13
CA LEU A 213 3.32 20.91 -14.88
C LEU A 213 3.91 21.91 -15.89
N ASN A 214 5.22 21.81 -16.14
CA ASN A 214 5.90 22.68 -17.11
C ASN A 214 5.39 22.47 -18.53
N TYR A 215 5.15 21.21 -18.94
CA TYR A 215 4.56 20.89 -20.23
C TYR A 215 3.17 21.53 -20.38
N ILE A 216 2.28 21.33 -19.41
CA ILE A 216 0.93 21.90 -19.43
C ILE A 216 0.96 23.44 -19.53
N ASN A 217 1.83 24.09 -18.75
CA ASN A 217 1.96 25.55 -18.78
C ASN A 217 2.52 26.04 -20.11
N SER A 218 3.53 25.34 -20.65
CA SER A 218 4.12 25.68 -21.95
C SER A 218 3.09 25.61 -23.09
N GLU A 219 2.30 24.53 -23.14
CA GLU A 219 1.29 24.38 -24.19
C GLU A 219 0.15 25.42 -24.06
N LYS A 220 -0.26 25.72 -22.84
CA LYS A 220 -1.23 26.83 -22.58
C LYS A 220 -0.69 28.20 -23.04
N MET A 221 0.59 28.48 -22.77
CA MET A 221 1.21 29.75 -23.19
C MET A 221 1.30 29.87 -24.72
N LYS A 222 1.48 28.74 -25.44
CA LYS A 222 1.45 28.68 -26.89
C LYS A 222 0.05 28.77 -27.49
N GLY A 223 -0.99 28.70 -26.66
CA GLY A 223 -2.38 28.66 -27.11
C GLY A 223 -2.80 27.31 -27.69
N HIS A 224 -2.05 26.26 -27.43
CA HIS A 224 -2.37 24.91 -27.89
C HIS A 224 -3.47 24.27 -27.01
N GLU A 225 -4.29 23.45 -27.63
CA GLU A 225 -5.24 22.59 -26.90
C GLU A 225 -4.49 21.47 -26.19
N LEU A 226 -4.85 21.18 -24.93
CA LEU A 226 -4.22 20.14 -24.14
C LEU A 226 -4.89 18.78 -24.41
N HIS A 227 -4.18 17.88 -25.04
CA HIS A 227 -4.59 16.47 -25.17
C HIS A 227 -4.36 15.75 -23.83
N ARG A 228 -5.34 15.88 -22.92
CA ARG A 228 -5.22 15.39 -21.53
C ARG A 228 -5.00 13.89 -21.46
N ALA A 229 -5.58 13.10 -22.38
CA ALA A 229 -5.39 11.66 -22.46
C ALA A 229 -3.92 11.30 -22.77
N ASP A 230 -3.29 12.02 -23.71
CA ASP A 230 -1.88 11.83 -24.06
C ASP A 230 -0.93 12.18 -22.90
N ILE A 231 -1.26 13.25 -22.16
CA ILE A 231 -0.49 13.63 -20.97
C ILE A 231 -0.58 12.51 -19.90
N ALA A 232 -1.78 11.99 -19.65
CA ALA A 232 -2.00 10.91 -18.70
C ALA A 232 -1.27 9.63 -19.12
N ALA A 233 -1.39 9.24 -20.39
CA ALA A 233 -0.76 8.03 -20.94
C ALA A 233 0.77 8.12 -20.90
N SER A 234 1.34 9.25 -21.32
CA SER A 234 2.80 9.46 -21.32
C SER A 234 3.38 9.53 -19.90
N PHE A 235 2.66 10.17 -18.96
CA PHE A 235 3.04 10.20 -17.55
C PHE A 235 3.01 8.79 -16.94
N GLN A 236 1.91 8.07 -17.11
CA GLN A 236 1.76 6.69 -16.60
C GLN A 236 2.84 5.77 -17.17
N SER A 237 3.12 5.85 -18.48
CA SER A 237 4.20 5.08 -19.12
C SER A 237 5.56 5.35 -18.48
N ALA A 238 5.90 6.62 -18.22
CA ALA A 238 7.15 6.98 -17.58
C ALA A 238 7.31 6.39 -16.18
N VAL A 239 6.24 6.37 -15.37
CA VAL A 239 6.24 5.74 -14.04
C VAL A 239 6.37 4.23 -14.16
N VAL A 240 5.54 3.60 -15.00
CA VAL A 240 5.50 2.15 -15.18
C VAL A 240 6.84 1.61 -15.67
N GLU A 241 7.46 2.24 -16.66
CA GLU A 241 8.77 1.83 -17.20
C GLU A 241 9.85 1.79 -16.12
N VAL A 242 9.93 2.83 -15.26
CA VAL A 242 10.91 2.87 -14.17
C VAL A 242 10.66 1.78 -13.13
N LEU A 243 9.40 1.57 -12.73
CA LEU A 243 9.03 0.55 -11.74
C LEU A 243 9.34 -0.86 -12.25
N VAL A 244 8.93 -1.17 -13.49
CA VAL A 244 9.14 -2.49 -14.10
C VAL A 244 10.64 -2.76 -14.29
N HIS A 245 11.39 -1.81 -14.85
CA HIS A 245 12.82 -1.96 -15.08
C HIS A 245 13.54 -2.33 -13.77
N LYS A 246 13.34 -1.56 -12.70
CA LYS A 246 13.99 -1.78 -11.40
C LYS A 246 13.55 -3.06 -10.72
N ALA A 247 12.27 -3.44 -10.83
CA ALA A 247 11.77 -4.69 -10.27
C ALA A 247 12.51 -5.90 -10.87
N PHE A 248 12.68 -5.94 -12.19
CA PHE A 248 13.35 -7.05 -12.85
C PHE A 248 14.88 -7.03 -12.76
N GLU A 249 15.49 -5.87 -12.56
CA GLU A 249 16.90 -5.80 -12.18
C GLU A 249 17.13 -6.36 -10.78
N ALA A 250 16.30 -5.95 -9.82
CA ALA A 250 16.37 -6.43 -8.44
C ALA A 250 16.22 -7.97 -8.33
N ILE A 251 15.27 -8.54 -9.09
CA ILE A 251 15.07 -10.00 -9.16
C ILE A 251 16.33 -10.69 -9.67
N ARG A 252 16.90 -10.19 -10.77
CA ARG A 252 18.10 -10.75 -11.38
C ARG A 252 19.28 -10.75 -10.41
N GLU A 253 19.52 -9.61 -9.75
CA GLU A 253 20.64 -9.44 -8.82
C GLU A 253 20.46 -10.26 -7.54
N ALA A 254 19.26 -10.37 -7.02
CA ALA A 254 18.96 -11.16 -5.83
C ALA A 254 18.83 -12.68 -6.13
N GLY A 255 18.85 -13.09 -7.42
CA GLY A 255 18.68 -14.48 -7.82
C GLY A 255 17.32 -15.06 -7.39
N ARG A 256 16.25 -14.24 -7.44
CA ARG A 256 14.88 -14.67 -7.12
C ARG A 256 14.13 -15.10 -8.39
N ASP A 257 13.17 -15.99 -8.23
CA ASP A 257 12.32 -16.50 -9.32
C ASP A 257 10.85 -16.06 -9.18
N THR A 258 10.52 -15.38 -8.09
CA THR A 258 9.15 -14.96 -7.76
C THR A 258 9.10 -13.46 -7.51
N LEU A 259 8.23 -12.75 -8.24
CA LEU A 259 7.87 -11.34 -8.05
C LEU A 259 6.49 -11.23 -7.43
N VAL A 260 6.39 -10.45 -6.37
CA VAL A 260 5.13 -10.15 -5.69
C VAL A 260 4.85 -8.65 -5.81
N LEU A 261 3.70 -8.27 -6.34
CA LEU A 261 3.26 -6.88 -6.36
C LEU A 261 2.45 -6.57 -5.09
N ALA A 262 2.66 -5.40 -4.50
CA ALA A 262 2.01 -4.97 -3.27
C ALA A 262 1.84 -3.45 -3.20
N GLY A 263 0.91 -2.99 -2.36
CA GLY A 263 0.66 -1.56 -2.11
C GLY A 263 -0.34 -0.93 -3.07
N GLY A 264 -0.77 0.31 -2.78
CA GLY A 264 -1.86 1.01 -3.49
C GLY A 264 -1.62 1.19 -4.99
N VAL A 265 -0.37 1.40 -5.45
CA VAL A 265 -0.03 1.52 -6.88
C VAL A 265 -0.21 0.20 -7.62
N ALA A 266 -0.26 -0.93 -6.92
CA ALA A 266 -0.58 -2.23 -7.48
C ALA A 266 -1.97 -2.27 -8.16
N ALA A 267 -2.88 -1.40 -7.77
CA ALA A 267 -4.19 -1.25 -8.42
C ALA A 267 -4.12 -0.60 -9.82
N ASN A 268 -2.96 -0.08 -10.26
CA ASN A 268 -2.78 0.49 -11.60
C ASN A 268 -2.70 -0.61 -12.66
N ALA A 269 -3.65 -0.62 -13.60
CA ALA A 269 -3.76 -1.69 -14.58
C ALA A 269 -2.58 -1.72 -15.58
N ALA A 270 -2.01 -0.58 -15.94
CA ALA A 270 -0.87 -0.54 -16.86
C ALA A 270 0.40 -1.11 -16.21
N LEU A 271 0.61 -0.84 -14.91
CA LEU A 271 1.71 -1.43 -14.16
C LEU A 271 1.54 -2.95 -14.02
N GLU A 272 0.36 -3.39 -13.62
CA GLU A 272 0.05 -4.81 -13.46
C GLU A 272 0.25 -5.59 -14.76
N ASN A 273 -0.32 -5.11 -15.85
CA ASN A 273 -0.18 -5.75 -17.17
C ASN A 273 1.30 -5.82 -17.59
N ARG A 274 2.04 -4.73 -17.47
CA ARG A 274 3.44 -4.68 -17.91
C ARG A 274 4.35 -5.58 -17.07
N LEU A 275 4.11 -5.67 -15.76
CA LEU A 275 4.83 -6.61 -14.88
C LEU A 275 4.51 -8.06 -15.26
N ARG A 276 3.26 -8.38 -15.52
CA ARG A 276 2.80 -9.72 -15.93
C ARG A 276 3.43 -10.15 -17.25
N GLU A 277 3.38 -9.29 -18.28
CA GLU A 277 3.99 -9.56 -19.59
C GLU A 277 5.50 -9.82 -19.45
N THR A 278 6.21 -8.92 -18.76
CA THR A 278 7.65 -9.04 -18.58
C THR A 278 8.03 -10.26 -17.73
N ALA A 279 7.21 -10.63 -16.75
CA ALA A 279 7.43 -11.84 -15.94
C ALA A 279 7.32 -13.11 -16.81
N VAL A 280 6.31 -13.18 -17.68
CA VAL A 280 6.16 -14.30 -18.64
C VAL A 280 7.37 -14.38 -19.58
N GLU A 281 7.80 -13.25 -20.16
CA GLU A 281 8.98 -13.18 -21.06
C GLU A 281 10.26 -13.67 -20.39
N ARG A 282 10.41 -13.45 -19.07
CA ARG A 282 11.61 -13.78 -18.30
C ARG A 282 11.52 -15.08 -17.50
N GLY A 283 10.38 -15.79 -17.57
CA GLY A 283 10.15 -17.02 -16.82
C GLY A 283 10.08 -16.81 -15.31
N ILE A 284 9.65 -15.63 -14.85
CA ILE A 284 9.48 -15.27 -13.43
C ILE A 284 8.05 -15.57 -13.01
N ARG A 285 7.86 -16.20 -11.86
CA ARG A 285 6.56 -16.35 -11.23
C ARG A 285 6.07 -14.98 -10.73
N TYR A 286 4.93 -14.53 -11.23
CA TYR A 286 4.35 -13.24 -10.84
C TYR A 286 3.08 -13.44 -10.02
N LEU A 287 3.01 -12.76 -8.87
CA LEU A 287 1.87 -12.78 -7.96
C LEU A 287 1.34 -11.38 -7.73
N TYR A 288 0.02 -11.27 -7.76
CA TYR A 288 -0.70 -10.03 -7.61
C TYR A 288 -1.95 -10.27 -6.77
N PRO A 289 -2.16 -9.53 -5.66
CA PRO A 289 -3.34 -9.70 -4.82
C PRO A 289 -4.56 -9.06 -5.50
N SER A 290 -5.75 -9.51 -5.14
CA SER A 290 -6.97 -8.89 -5.65
C SER A 290 -7.02 -7.39 -5.31
N PRO A 291 -7.67 -6.55 -6.13
CA PRO A 291 -7.70 -5.09 -5.93
C PRO A 291 -8.14 -4.65 -4.52
N ARG A 292 -9.01 -5.42 -3.87
CA ARG A 292 -9.46 -5.17 -2.49
C ARG A 292 -8.36 -5.30 -1.43
N LEU A 293 -7.27 -6.03 -1.75
CA LEU A 293 -6.12 -6.21 -0.87
C LEU A 293 -4.91 -5.34 -1.27
N CYS A 294 -4.99 -4.64 -2.41
CA CYS A 294 -3.95 -3.70 -2.84
C CYS A 294 -4.00 -2.37 -2.07
N THR A 295 -5.20 -1.90 -1.73
CA THR A 295 -5.40 -0.67 -0.95
C THR A 295 -5.29 -0.96 0.55
N ASP A 296 -5.22 0.11 1.37
CA ASP A 296 -5.10 0.00 2.82
C ASP A 296 -6.27 -0.79 3.41
N ASN A 297 -5.95 -1.86 4.13
CA ASN A 297 -6.93 -2.75 4.73
C ASN A 297 -6.36 -3.44 5.97
N ALA A 298 -7.23 -3.82 6.90
CA ALA A 298 -6.80 -4.48 8.13
C ALA A 298 -6.49 -5.97 7.96
N ALA A 299 -6.91 -6.60 6.86
CA ALA A 299 -6.61 -8.02 6.63
C ALA A 299 -5.09 -8.24 6.45
N MET A 300 -4.40 -7.33 5.76
CA MET A 300 -2.96 -7.35 5.60
C MET A 300 -2.23 -7.20 6.95
N ILE A 301 -2.77 -6.38 7.84
CA ILE A 301 -2.22 -6.14 9.18
C ILE A 301 -2.47 -7.34 10.09
N ALA A 302 -3.67 -7.93 10.04
CA ALA A 302 -3.97 -9.17 10.76
C ALA A 302 -3.06 -10.32 10.31
N CYS A 303 -2.81 -10.44 9.00
CA CYS A 303 -1.94 -11.46 8.42
C CYS A 303 -0.50 -11.28 8.92
N ARG A 304 0.10 -10.11 8.73
CA ARG A 304 1.48 -9.86 9.21
C ARG A 304 1.60 -10.04 10.72
N GLY A 305 0.66 -9.49 11.49
CA GLY A 305 0.64 -9.65 12.95
C GLY A 305 0.52 -11.11 13.40
N ALA A 306 -0.25 -11.95 12.69
CA ALA A 306 -0.35 -13.36 12.99
C ALA A 306 0.98 -14.10 12.76
N TYR A 307 1.75 -13.76 11.72
CA TYR A 307 3.09 -14.31 11.50
C TYR A 307 4.09 -13.84 12.58
N GLN A 308 4.08 -12.54 12.95
CA GLN A 308 4.91 -12.03 14.04
C GLN A 308 4.61 -12.73 15.36
N ALA A 309 3.32 -12.93 15.67
CA ALA A 309 2.91 -13.64 16.88
C ALA A 309 3.31 -15.12 16.86
N ALA A 310 3.31 -15.77 15.71
CA ALA A 310 3.79 -17.15 15.57
C ALA A 310 5.29 -17.26 15.82
N ALA A 311 6.07 -16.22 15.48
CA ALA A 311 7.49 -16.09 15.80
C ALA A 311 7.76 -15.62 17.26
N GLY A 312 6.71 -15.27 18.01
CA GLY A 312 6.83 -14.80 19.40
C GLY A 312 7.10 -13.31 19.54
N HIS A 313 6.93 -12.54 18.48
CA HIS A 313 7.14 -11.09 18.47
C HIS A 313 5.86 -10.37 18.91
N TYR A 314 5.89 -9.76 20.08
CA TYR A 314 4.79 -9.00 20.67
C TYR A 314 5.27 -7.61 21.08
N SER A 315 4.33 -6.69 21.15
CA SER A 315 4.55 -5.33 21.63
C SER A 315 3.99 -5.18 23.04
N ASP A 316 4.58 -4.30 23.82
CA ASP A 316 4.02 -3.87 25.08
C ASP A 316 2.99 -2.73 24.92
N LEU A 317 2.40 -2.30 26.03
CA LEU A 317 1.45 -1.19 26.04
C LEU A 317 2.10 0.20 25.89
N TYR A 318 3.44 0.31 25.81
CA TYR A 318 4.15 1.54 25.47
C TYR A 318 4.27 1.75 23.96
N LEU A 319 3.87 0.77 23.13
CA LEU A 319 3.78 0.94 21.67
C LEU A 319 3.17 2.30 21.33
N ASN A 320 3.81 3.05 20.45
CA ASN A 320 3.35 4.37 20.03
C ASN A 320 3.38 4.51 18.50
N ALA A 321 2.67 5.49 17.97
CA ALA A 321 2.71 5.83 16.57
C ALA A 321 4.08 6.34 16.14
N VAL A 322 4.61 5.81 15.03
CA VAL A 322 5.89 6.20 14.42
C VAL A 322 5.64 6.58 12.97
N PRO A 323 5.32 7.87 12.68
CA PRO A 323 4.91 8.32 11.34
C PRO A 323 5.93 8.04 10.24
N GLY A 324 7.22 8.16 10.58
CA GLY A 324 8.33 7.91 9.68
C GLY A 324 9.02 6.57 9.95
N LEU A 325 8.26 5.54 10.33
CA LEU A 325 8.83 4.23 10.58
C LEU A 325 9.50 3.70 9.31
N ASP A 326 10.80 3.49 9.39
CA ASP A 326 11.53 2.86 8.30
C ASP A 326 11.14 1.38 8.17
N PHE A 327 11.29 0.86 6.98
CA PHE A 327 11.24 -0.58 6.77
C PHE A 327 12.48 -1.18 7.44
N VAL A 328 12.27 -2.02 8.45
CA VAL A 328 13.39 -2.59 9.19
C VAL A 328 14.11 -3.58 8.29
N SER A 329 15.32 -3.21 7.88
CA SER A 329 16.26 -4.13 7.24
C SER A 329 17.38 -4.42 8.24
N GLU A 330 17.56 -5.66 8.62
CA GLU A 330 18.87 -6.13 9.09
C GLU A 330 19.69 -6.69 7.93
#